data_e1ec9b3390307b2f4abd374155b2313a
#
_entry.id   e1ec9b3390307b2f4abd374155b2313a
#
_cell.length_a   1.000
_cell.length_b   1.000
_cell.length_c   1.000
_cell.angle_alpha   90.00
_cell.angle_beta   90.00
_cell.angle_gamma   90.00
#
_symmetry.space_group_name_H-M   'P 1'
#
loop_
_entity.id
_entity.type
_entity.pdbx_description
1 polymer ?
#
loop_
_entity_poly.entity_id
_entity_poly.type
_entity_poly.pdbx_seq_one_letter_code
_entity_poly.pdbx_strand_id
1 'polypeptide(L)'
;MTEIDVDKAIDLKLEGYSWPAVAQKMGFNDSQAIDRIRNRCRRHPRYSEIQQAHSGNKENETKYQKKDIKSDGSIGSEIKIGRKNKKVFTDEELLRLHGFDPKIFKLKSITSNEWTTPISGSTYYNYQSKIVAVRKEPEITAEDIERVLSKLKPRKIELSCEEIPEEYLLIPLSDMHFGLNSKYDYAALKLEIADKIINQYEEILFTIHGDYFHVDNLLNTTEKGTRIDEVDFDASIEDGFNFILPLLDLALENSRKVTLVYLKGNHAPSTDFVFVKALQRLYTQIKFDLKFDEYKHARLGPHSIFLHHGDKIKNPERLHQVITAKFSKEWGESQSRYLITGHFHHEKSLSFAGLTWYQLQSPSKPSSYDSTYGYDISESGQMLFEFTKYKRSAIYFV
;
A
#
# COMPACT_ATOMS: atom_id res chain seq x y z
N MET A 1 -50.01 11.48 3.57
CA MET A 1 -49.22 10.47 4.34
C MET A 1 -48.84 9.39 3.35
N THR A 2 -47.54 9.21 3.09
CA THR A 2 -47.05 8.19 2.18
C THR A 2 -47.45 6.81 2.70
N GLU A 3 -48.12 6.04 1.87
CA GLU A 3 -48.62 4.71 2.22
C GLU A 3 -47.40 3.77 2.42
N ILE A 4 -47.40 3.04 3.56
CA ILE A 4 -46.31 2.12 3.87
C ILE A 4 -46.56 0.80 3.12
N ASP A 5 -45.71 0.49 2.15
CA ASP A 5 -45.71 -0.81 1.47
C ASP A 5 -45.13 -1.88 2.42
N VAL A 6 -46.04 -2.66 3.03
CA VAL A 6 -45.69 -3.63 4.06
C VAL A 6 -44.99 -4.86 3.46
N ASP A 7 -45.36 -5.28 2.24
CA ASP A 7 -44.69 -6.40 1.59
C ASP A 7 -43.23 -6.08 1.27
N LYS A 8 -42.96 -4.92 0.70
CA LYS A 8 -41.60 -4.44 0.46
C LYS A 8 -40.78 -4.33 1.77
N ALA A 9 -41.42 -3.90 2.87
CA ALA A 9 -40.74 -3.84 4.16
C ALA A 9 -40.38 -5.24 4.71
N ILE A 10 -41.25 -6.23 4.49
CA ILE A 10 -41.02 -7.62 4.86
C ILE A 10 -39.90 -8.23 4.01
N ASP A 11 -39.89 -8.01 2.70
CA ASP A 11 -38.86 -8.50 1.80
C ASP A 11 -37.49 -7.95 2.18
N LEU A 12 -37.35 -6.64 2.40
CA LEU A 12 -36.11 -6.04 2.90
C LEU A 12 -35.67 -6.61 4.25
N LYS A 13 -36.64 -6.97 5.09
CA LYS A 13 -36.33 -7.60 6.39
C LYS A 13 -35.83 -9.02 6.24
N LEU A 14 -36.35 -9.79 5.30
CA LEU A 14 -35.90 -11.14 4.93
C LEU A 14 -34.50 -11.12 4.30
N GLU A 15 -34.16 -10.04 3.56
CA GLU A 15 -32.80 -9.78 3.05
C GLU A 15 -31.79 -9.43 4.15
N GLY A 16 -32.22 -9.29 5.41
CA GLY A 16 -31.35 -9.07 6.57
C GLY A 16 -31.17 -7.61 7.00
N TYR A 17 -31.87 -6.65 6.39
CA TYR A 17 -31.75 -5.23 6.79
C TYR A 17 -32.33 -4.97 8.18
N SER A 18 -31.68 -4.07 8.94
CA SER A 18 -32.22 -3.59 10.22
C SER A 18 -33.47 -2.72 10.02
N TRP A 19 -34.36 -2.61 11.00
CA TRP A 19 -35.56 -1.78 10.87
C TRP A 19 -35.27 -0.31 10.51
N PRO A 20 -34.23 0.35 11.04
CA PRO A 20 -33.82 1.67 10.56
C PRO A 20 -33.43 1.69 9.08
N ALA A 21 -32.65 0.66 8.62
CA ALA A 21 -32.26 0.56 7.22
C ALA A 21 -33.45 0.27 6.28
N VAL A 22 -34.42 -0.53 6.74
CA VAL A 22 -35.70 -0.75 6.01
C VAL A 22 -36.43 0.57 5.84
N ALA A 23 -36.59 1.35 6.90
CA ALA A 23 -37.26 2.66 6.86
C ALA A 23 -36.55 3.60 5.87
N GLN A 24 -35.23 3.70 5.92
CA GLN A 24 -34.43 4.53 5.02
C GLN A 24 -34.59 4.12 3.54
N LYS A 25 -34.52 2.80 3.24
CA LYS A 25 -34.72 2.27 1.87
C LYS A 25 -36.13 2.48 1.34
N MET A 26 -37.10 2.65 2.24
CA MET A 26 -38.48 3.00 1.93
C MET A 26 -38.74 4.52 1.86
N GLY A 27 -37.70 5.34 2.04
CA GLY A 27 -37.79 6.80 1.95
C GLY A 27 -38.27 7.51 3.22
N PHE A 28 -38.21 6.85 4.38
CA PHE A 28 -38.59 7.41 5.68
C PHE A 28 -37.35 7.70 6.52
N ASN A 29 -37.22 8.94 7.01
CA ASN A 29 -36.02 9.39 7.78
C ASN A 29 -36.35 9.75 9.26
N ASP A 30 -37.54 9.47 9.74
CA ASP A 30 -37.92 9.75 11.12
C ASP A 30 -38.03 8.48 11.99
N SER A 31 -37.71 8.62 13.29
CA SER A 31 -37.73 7.48 14.22
C SER A 31 -39.13 6.91 14.45
N GLN A 32 -40.17 7.72 14.35
CA GLN A 32 -41.55 7.26 14.51
C GLN A 32 -42.02 6.42 13.29
N ALA A 33 -41.43 6.67 12.09
CA ALA A 33 -41.70 5.84 10.92
C ALA A 33 -41.21 4.43 11.09
N ILE A 34 -40.06 4.24 11.74
CA ILE A 34 -39.50 2.91 12.04
C ILE A 34 -40.50 2.08 12.85
N ASP A 35 -41.05 2.65 13.89
CA ASP A 35 -42.05 1.96 14.75
C ASP A 35 -43.37 1.70 14.01
N ARG A 36 -43.82 2.65 13.18
CA ARG A 36 -45.03 2.49 12.35
C ARG A 36 -44.86 1.33 11.33
N ILE A 37 -43.73 1.27 10.62
CA ILE A 37 -43.41 0.20 9.68
C ILE A 37 -43.37 -1.14 10.42
N ARG A 38 -42.61 -1.21 11.52
CA ARG A 38 -42.47 -2.41 12.33
C ARG A 38 -43.80 -2.94 12.86
N ASN A 39 -44.67 -2.06 13.35
CA ASN A 39 -45.97 -2.42 13.91
C ASN A 39 -46.96 -2.85 12.81
N ARG A 40 -46.91 -2.26 11.61
CA ARG A 40 -47.69 -2.75 10.45
C ARG A 40 -47.22 -4.12 9.97
N CYS A 41 -45.91 -4.32 9.85
CA CYS A 41 -45.37 -5.65 9.48
C CYS A 41 -45.79 -6.74 10.49
N ARG A 42 -45.76 -6.44 11.80
CA ARG A 42 -46.18 -7.41 12.84
C ARG A 42 -47.63 -7.86 12.72
N ARG A 43 -48.50 -7.09 12.09
CA ARG A 43 -49.94 -7.43 11.86
C ARG A 43 -50.18 -8.07 10.50
N HIS A 44 -49.15 -8.14 9.66
CA HIS A 44 -49.29 -8.71 8.30
C HIS A 44 -49.10 -10.22 8.33
N PRO A 45 -49.90 -11.01 7.54
CA PRO A 45 -49.82 -12.49 7.49
C PRO A 45 -48.40 -13.01 7.21
N ARG A 46 -47.65 -12.34 6.30
CA ARG A 46 -46.29 -12.72 5.93
C ARG A 46 -45.26 -12.44 7.03
N TYR A 47 -45.62 -11.83 8.17
CA TYR A 47 -44.68 -11.62 9.28
C TYR A 47 -44.16 -12.94 9.87
N SER A 48 -44.91 -14.02 9.72
CA SER A 48 -44.47 -15.37 10.05
C SER A 48 -43.23 -15.83 9.27
N GLU A 49 -43.01 -15.33 8.03
CA GLU A 49 -41.82 -15.63 7.22
C GLU A 49 -40.58 -15.05 7.89
N ILE A 50 -40.67 -13.81 8.42
CA ILE A 50 -39.58 -13.18 9.20
C ILE A 50 -39.31 -13.99 10.49
N GLN A 51 -40.35 -14.46 11.15
CA GLN A 51 -40.20 -15.28 12.37
C GLN A 51 -39.57 -16.65 12.02
N GLN A 52 -39.97 -17.27 10.91
CA GLN A 52 -39.39 -18.55 10.45
C GLN A 52 -37.93 -18.38 9.99
N ALA A 53 -37.59 -17.33 9.25
CA ALA A 53 -36.23 -17.02 8.84
C ALA A 53 -35.30 -16.80 10.05
N HIS A 54 -35.84 -16.25 11.16
CA HIS A 54 -35.11 -16.09 12.43
C HIS A 54 -35.16 -17.36 13.30
N SER A 55 -36.06 -18.30 13.07
CA SER A 55 -36.18 -19.56 13.84
C SER A 55 -35.38 -20.73 13.29
N GLY A 56 -34.76 -20.58 12.12
CA GLY A 56 -33.99 -21.63 11.42
C GLY A 56 -32.71 -22.09 12.13
N ASN A 57 -32.35 -21.53 13.28
CA ASN A 57 -31.16 -21.96 14.05
C ASN A 57 -31.50 -22.07 15.55
N LYS A 58 -32.41 -23.01 15.91
CA LYS A 58 -32.82 -23.29 17.30
C LYS A 58 -31.73 -23.87 18.22
N GLU A 59 -30.52 -24.10 17.73
CA GLU A 59 -29.42 -24.59 18.57
C GLU A 59 -28.72 -23.51 19.39
N ASN A 60 -28.79 -22.23 18.97
CA ASN A 60 -28.12 -21.10 19.62
C ASN A 60 -29.09 -19.94 19.82
N GLU A 61 -29.49 -19.65 21.04
CA GLU A 61 -30.17 -18.39 21.36
C GLU A 61 -29.14 -17.27 21.52
N THR A 62 -29.00 -16.41 20.51
CA THR A 62 -28.17 -15.19 20.63
C THR A 62 -28.87 -14.18 21.52
N LYS A 63 -28.35 -13.96 22.71
CA LYS A 63 -28.93 -13.03 23.70
C LYS A 63 -28.46 -11.59 23.51
N TYR A 64 -27.31 -11.40 22.88
CA TYR A 64 -26.67 -10.09 22.68
C TYR A 64 -25.65 -10.16 21.55
N GLN A 65 -25.58 -9.10 20.73
CA GLN A 65 -24.51 -8.92 19.72
C GLN A 65 -24.16 -7.45 19.59
N LYS A 66 -22.85 -7.14 19.64
CA LYS A 66 -22.30 -5.81 19.36
C LYS A 66 -21.15 -5.94 18.37
N LYS A 67 -21.03 -4.99 17.45
CA LYS A 67 -19.90 -4.88 16.51
C LYS A 67 -19.37 -3.45 16.52
N ASP A 68 -18.05 -3.31 16.54
CA ASP A 68 -17.32 -2.04 16.50
C ASP A 68 -16.22 -2.13 15.43
N ILE A 69 -16.10 -1.14 14.57
CA ILE A 69 -14.98 -1.03 13.62
C ILE A 69 -13.90 -0.17 14.27
N LYS A 70 -12.68 -0.69 14.35
CA LYS A 70 -11.52 0.01 14.91
C LYS A 70 -10.82 0.83 13.84
N SER A 71 -10.01 1.80 14.25
CA SER A 71 -9.23 2.67 13.37
C SER A 71 -8.23 1.92 12.47
N ASP A 72 -7.78 0.72 12.88
CA ASP A 72 -6.91 -0.17 12.11
C ASP A 72 -7.67 -1.06 11.10
N GLY A 73 -8.96 -0.78 10.85
CA GLY A 73 -9.81 -1.56 9.96
C GLY A 73 -10.24 -2.93 10.51
N SER A 74 -9.75 -3.33 11.70
CA SER A 74 -10.21 -4.57 12.35
C SER A 74 -11.60 -4.39 12.93
N ILE A 75 -12.38 -5.48 12.98
CA ILE A 75 -13.76 -5.45 13.46
C ILE A 75 -13.84 -6.21 14.78
N GLY A 76 -14.11 -5.49 15.85
CA GLY A 76 -14.46 -6.05 17.15
C GLY A 76 -15.89 -6.57 17.14
N SER A 77 -16.15 -7.76 17.68
CA SER A 77 -17.50 -8.29 17.84
C SER A 77 -17.64 -9.01 19.18
N GLU A 78 -18.74 -8.75 19.86
CA GLU A 78 -19.11 -9.42 21.10
C GLU A 78 -20.47 -10.09 20.95
N ILE A 79 -20.57 -11.34 21.35
CA ILE A 79 -21.83 -12.10 21.40
C ILE A 79 -22.01 -12.78 22.77
N LYS A 80 -23.27 -12.98 23.15
CA LYS A 80 -23.67 -13.87 24.25
C LYS A 80 -24.70 -14.86 23.72
N ILE A 81 -24.43 -16.13 23.90
CA ILE A 81 -25.30 -17.22 23.47
C ILE A 81 -25.56 -18.21 24.60
N GLY A 82 -26.73 -18.85 24.60
CA GLY A 82 -27.08 -19.94 25.49
C GLY A 82 -27.39 -21.23 24.71
N ARG A 83 -26.96 -22.38 25.22
CA ARG A 83 -27.19 -23.70 24.62
C ARG A 83 -27.57 -24.72 25.67
N LYS A 84 -28.28 -25.76 25.23
CA LYS A 84 -28.60 -26.93 26.11
C LYS A 84 -27.41 -27.87 26.24
N ASN A 85 -26.56 -27.97 25.24
CA ASN A 85 -25.40 -28.86 25.22
C ASN A 85 -24.09 -28.05 25.22
N LYS A 86 -23.10 -28.59 25.96
CA LYS A 86 -21.74 -28.01 25.96
C LYS A 86 -21.11 -28.15 24.55
N LYS A 87 -20.45 -27.09 24.08
CA LYS A 87 -19.73 -27.11 22.80
C LYS A 87 -18.46 -26.29 22.89
N VAL A 88 -17.36 -26.84 22.36
CA VAL A 88 -16.13 -26.11 22.06
C VAL A 88 -16.24 -25.64 20.60
N PHE A 89 -16.02 -24.36 20.35
CA PHE A 89 -16.11 -23.77 19.04
C PHE A 89 -14.72 -23.70 18.38
N THR A 90 -14.64 -24.08 17.13
CA THR A 90 -13.45 -23.80 16.30
C THR A 90 -13.42 -22.32 15.91
N ASP A 91 -12.26 -21.83 15.46
CA ASP A 91 -12.08 -20.45 14.99
C ASP A 91 -13.05 -20.09 13.87
N GLU A 92 -13.27 -21.01 12.92
CA GLU A 92 -14.23 -20.82 11.85
C GLU A 92 -15.68 -20.76 12.34
N GLU A 93 -16.06 -21.61 13.28
CA GLU A 93 -17.38 -21.58 13.87
C GLU A 93 -17.61 -20.29 14.65
N LEU A 94 -16.60 -19.81 15.38
CA LEU A 94 -16.66 -18.51 16.06
C LEU A 94 -16.84 -17.36 15.08
N LEU A 95 -16.08 -17.33 13.99
CA LEU A 95 -16.26 -16.32 12.95
C LEU A 95 -17.69 -16.32 12.42
N ARG A 96 -18.23 -17.50 12.05
CA ARG A 96 -19.62 -17.65 11.58
C ARG A 96 -20.64 -17.19 12.61
N LEU A 97 -20.44 -17.55 13.88
CA LEU A 97 -21.32 -17.12 14.99
C LEU A 97 -21.35 -15.60 15.14
N HIS A 98 -20.22 -14.95 14.94
CA HIS A 98 -20.11 -13.49 14.97
C HIS A 98 -20.55 -12.82 13.65
N GLY A 99 -20.99 -13.63 12.65
CA GLY A 99 -21.45 -13.14 11.34
C GLY A 99 -20.34 -12.68 10.43
N PHE A 100 -19.18 -13.34 10.48
CA PHE A 100 -18.07 -13.19 9.56
C PHE A 100 -17.91 -14.45 8.70
N ASP A 101 -17.62 -14.26 7.42
CA ASP A 101 -17.27 -15.37 6.55
C ASP A 101 -15.80 -15.78 6.80
N PRO A 102 -15.54 -17.05 7.20
CA PRO A 102 -14.17 -17.54 7.43
C PRO A 102 -13.30 -17.56 6.17
N LYS A 103 -13.87 -17.47 4.97
CA LYS A 103 -13.11 -17.33 3.72
C LYS A 103 -12.52 -15.93 3.58
N ILE A 104 -13.19 -14.91 4.12
CA ILE A 104 -12.83 -13.50 3.99
C ILE A 104 -12.11 -12.98 5.23
N PHE A 105 -12.43 -13.55 6.42
CA PHE A 105 -11.91 -13.07 7.69
C PHE A 105 -11.11 -14.13 8.43
N LYS A 106 -10.10 -13.69 9.19
CA LYS A 106 -9.35 -14.48 10.18
C LYS A 106 -9.47 -13.83 11.55
N LEU A 107 -9.32 -14.63 12.61
CA LEU A 107 -9.29 -14.13 13.98
C LEU A 107 -7.92 -13.50 14.27
N LYS A 108 -7.92 -12.26 14.80
CA LYS A 108 -6.73 -11.59 15.34
C LYS A 108 -6.59 -11.86 16.84
N SER A 109 -7.72 -11.89 17.56
CA SER A 109 -7.75 -12.22 18.99
C SER A 109 -9.13 -12.74 19.42
N ILE A 110 -9.14 -13.54 20.48
CA ILE A 110 -10.34 -14.13 21.09
C ILE A 110 -10.25 -13.96 22.61
N THR A 111 -11.37 -13.58 23.21
CA THR A 111 -11.61 -13.71 24.66
C THR A 111 -12.97 -14.34 24.84
N SER A 112 -13.04 -15.47 25.54
CA SER A 112 -14.30 -16.17 25.81
C SER A 112 -14.46 -16.54 27.27
N ASN A 113 -15.69 -16.45 27.77
CA ASN A 113 -16.11 -16.89 29.08
C ASN A 113 -17.25 -17.90 28.95
N GLU A 114 -17.25 -18.92 29.77
CA GLU A 114 -18.28 -19.93 29.84
C GLU A 114 -18.82 -20.02 31.28
N TRP A 115 -20.16 -20.10 31.42
CA TRP A 115 -20.80 -20.40 32.72
C TRP A 115 -22.07 -21.21 32.49
N THR A 116 -22.52 -21.89 33.51
CA THR A 116 -23.74 -22.69 33.48
C THR A 116 -24.85 -22.04 34.30
N THR A 117 -26.10 -22.21 33.83
CA THR A 117 -27.30 -21.76 34.57
C THR A 117 -28.28 -22.92 34.64
N PRO A 118 -28.70 -23.35 35.85
CA PRO A 118 -29.76 -24.34 35.99
C PRO A 118 -31.11 -23.69 35.69
N ILE A 119 -31.89 -24.30 34.79
CA ILE A 119 -33.25 -23.85 34.46
C ILE A 119 -34.15 -25.07 34.39
N SER A 120 -35.17 -25.13 35.26
CA SER A 120 -36.21 -26.18 35.27
C SER A 120 -35.65 -27.61 35.24
N GLY A 121 -34.61 -27.92 36.04
CA GLY A 121 -33.98 -29.24 36.11
C GLY A 121 -32.99 -29.56 34.96
N SER A 122 -32.74 -28.65 34.04
CA SER A 122 -31.76 -28.78 32.96
C SER A 122 -30.63 -27.78 33.13
N THR A 123 -29.40 -28.17 32.71
CA THR A 123 -28.23 -27.27 32.72
C THR A 123 -28.11 -26.56 31.36
N TYR A 124 -28.11 -25.24 31.39
CA TYR A 124 -27.83 -24.42 30.20
C TYR A 124 -26.39 -23.91 30.25
N TYR A 125 -25.69 -24.04 29.13
CA TYR A 125 -24.34 -23.54 28.92
C TYR A 125 -24.41 -22.17 28.25
N ASN A 126 -23.87 -21.15 28.91
CA ASN A 126 -23.82 -19.78 28.39
C ASN A 126 -22.38 -19.46 27.99
N TYR A 127 -22.25 -18.79 26.87
CA TYR A 127 -20.97 -18.38 26.32
C TYR A 127 -21.02 -16.87 26.06
N GLN A 128 -19.98 -16.18 26.46
CA GLN A 128 -19.69 -14.82 26.03
C GLN A 128 -18.39 -14.88 25.24
N SER A 129 -18.43 -14.45 24.00
CA SER A 129 -17.26 -14.41 23.13
C SER A 129 -17.05 -12.98 22.63
N LYS A 130 -15.82 -12.50 22.75
CA LYS A 130 -15.33 -11.26 22.13
C LYS A 130 -14.23 -11.64 21.17
N ILE A 131 -14.39 -11.25 19.92
CA ILE A 131 -13.38 -11.48 18.88
C ILE A 131 -12.95 -10.17 18.24
N VAL A 132 -11.75 -10.15 17.71
CA VAL A 132 -11.29 -9.17 16.74
C VAL A 132 -11.04 -9.93 15.45
N ALA A 133 -11.83 -9.62 14.42
CA ALA A 133 -11.70 -10.19 13.09
C ALA A 133 -10.98 -9.19 12.17
N VAL A 134 -10.06 -9.69 11.34
CA VAL A 134 -9.39 -8.93 10.28
C VAL A 134 -9.65 -9.62 8.95
N ARG A 135 -9.73 -8.85 7.86
CA ARG A 135 -9.80 -9.46 6.53
C ARG A 135 -8.54 -10.27 6.25
N LYS A 136 -8.71 -11.42 5.61
CA LYS A 136 -7.58 -12.15 5.03
C LYS A 136 -7.09 -11.31 3.87
N GLU A 137 -5.81 -11.02 3.84
CA GLU A 137 -5.18 -10.53 2.64
C GLU A 137 -5.18 -11.65 1.59
N PRO A 138 -5.44 -11.35 0.32
CA PRO A 138 -5.21 -12.33 -0.73
C PRO A 138 -3.73 -12.73 -0.66
N GLU A 139 -3.45 -13.98 -0.36
CA GLU A 139 -2.10 -14.51 -0.41
C GLU A 139 -1.70 -14.65 -1.87
N ILE A 140 -1.02 -13.61 -2.40
CA ILE A 140 -0.35 -13.70 -3.69
C ILE A 140 0.95 -14.48 -3.45
N THR A 141 1.06 -15.65 -4.03
CA THR A 141 2.24 -16.50 -3.90
C THR A 141 3.35 -16.05 -4.85
N ALA A 142 4.59 -16.43 -4.55
CA ALA A 142 5.71 -16.18 -5.46
C ALA A 142 5.47 -16.84 -6.83
N GLU A 143 4.80 -18.01 -6.86
CA GLU A 143 4.42 -18.72 -8.09
C GLU A 143 3.39 -17.93 -8.90
N ASP A 144 2.42 -17.25 -8.25
CA ASP A 144 1.44 -16.40 -8.93
C ASP A 144 2.13 -15.21 -9.60
N ILE A 145 3.04 -14.56 -8.89
CA ILE A 145 3.85 -13.47 -9.43
C ILE A 145 4.69 -13.97 -10.62
N GLU A 146 5.43 -15.05 -10.45
CA GLU A 146 6.28 -15.60 -11.52
C GLU A 146 5.45 -16.00 -12.74
N ARG A 147 4.27 -16.60 -12.55
CA ARG A 147 3.35 -16.97 -13.64
C ARG A 147 2.87 -15.76 -14.45
N VAL A 148 2.63 -14.63 -13.79
CA VAL A 148 2.26 -13.38 -14.49
C VAL A 148 3.47 -12.79 -15.19
N LEU A 149 4.61 -12.65 -14.50
CA LEU A 149 5.83 -12.04 -15.04
C LEU A 149 6.41 -12.82 -16.21
N SER A 150 6.27 -14.15 -16.23
CA SER A 150 6.77 -15.01 -17.33
C SER A 150 6.06 -14.77 -18.68
N LYS A 151 4.88 -14.13 -18.66
CA LYS A 151 4.13 -13.76 -19.89
C LYS A 151 4.64 -12.48 -20.54
N LEU A 152 5.42 -11.68 -19.82
CA LEU A 152 5.98 -10.44 -20.36
C LEU A 152 7.01 -10.75 -21.44
N LYS A 153 6.91 -10.05 -22.55
CA LYS A 153 7.87 -10.15 -23.67
C LYS A 153 8.93 -9.08 -23.52
N PRO A 154 10.23 -9.46 -23.62
CA PRO A 154 11.32 -8.48 -23.58
C PRO A 154 11.20 -7.44 -24.71
N ARG A 155 11.49 -6.19 -24.38
CA ARG A 155 11.68 -5.09 -25.34
C ARG A 155 13.11 -5.13 -25.85
N LYS A 156 13.31 -4.74 -27.10
CA LYS A 156 14.62 -4.56 -27.69
C LYS A 156 14.73 -3.14 -28.22
N ILE A 157 15.66 -2.40 -27.66
CA ILE A 157 15.91 -0.99 -28.01
C ILE A 157 17.34 -0.91 -28.58
N GLU A 158 17.52 -0.16 -29.63
CA GLU A 158 18.83 0.01 -30.27
C GLU A 158 19.39 1.39 -29.91
N LEU A 159 20.69 1.45 -29.65
CA LEU A 159 21.41 2.69 -29.41
C LEU A 159 21.36 3.56 -30.67
N SER A 160 20.98 4.82 -30.51
CA SER A 160 20.74 5.75 -31.66
C SER A 160 21.98 6.54 -32.07
N CYS A 161 23.09 6.47 -31.33
CA CYS A 161 24.27 7.31 -31.54
C CYS A 161 25.57 6.54 -31.40
N GLU A 162 26.60 6.95 -32.19
CA GLU A 162 27.91 6.30 -32.23
C GLU A 162 28.92 6.97 -31.29
N GLU A 163 28.89 8.29 -31.18
CA GLU A 163 29.78 9.09 -30.33
C GLU A 163 29.03 9.55 -29.06
N ILE A 164 29.41 9.01 -27.91
CA ILE A 164 28.82 9.34 -26.61
C ILE A 164 29.89 9.96 -25.73
N PRO A 165 29.62 11.12 -25.06
CA PRO A 165 30.56 11.74 -24.13
C PRO A 165 30.78 10.85 -22.89
N GLU A 166 31.99 10.94 -22.29
CA GLU A 166 32.31 10.29 -21.03
C GLU A 166 31.68 11.04 -19.85
N GLU A 167 30.34 11.10 -19.89
CA GLU A 167 29.48 11.74 -18.89
C GLU A 167 28.47 10.76 -18.35
N TYR A 168 27.94 11.02 -17.17
CA TYR A 168 27.15 10.09 -16.39
C TYR A 168 25.95 10.81 -15.80
N LEU A 169 24.77 10.17 -15.79
CA LEU A 169 23.56 10.75 -15.23
C LEU A 169 22.98 9.83 -14.16
N LEU A 170 22.68 10.37 -12.97
CA LEU A 170 21.90 9.72 -11.93
C LEU A 170 20.49 10.30 -11.90
N ILE A 171 19.51 9.41 -12.01
CA ILE A 171 18.07 9.72 -11.96
C ILE A 171 17.46 8.98 -10.77
N PRO A 172 17.45 9.57 -9.56
CA PRO A 172 16.89 8.94 -8.39
C PRO A 172 15.40 9.25 -8.31
N LEU A 173 14.55 8.29 -8.64
CA LEU A 173 13.10 8.40 -8.50
C LEU A 173 12.71 8.04 -7.05
N SER A 174 12.63 9.05 -6.18
CA SER A 174 12.32 8.94 -4.77
C SER A 174 10.96 9.51 -4.46
N ASP A 175 10.23 8.89 -3.55
CA ASP A 175 8.99 9.43 -2.99
C ASP A 175 8.00 9.89 -4.10
N MET A 176 7.88 9.07 -5.13
CA MET A 176 6.99 9.35 -6.26
C MET A 176 5.52 9.25 -5.88
N HIS A 177 5.18 8.36 -4.95
CA HIS A 177 3.84 8.15 -4.42
C HIS A 177 2.76 8.06 -5.51
N PHE A 178 3.00 7.27 -6.57
CA PHE A 178 1.96 7.01 -7.57
C PHE A 178 0.69 6.51 -6.88
N GLY A 179 -0.43 7.15 -7.24
CA GLY A 179 -1.73 6.98 -6.60
C GLY A 179 -2.22 8.25 -5.91
N LEU A 180 -1.35 9.04 -5.25
CA LEU A 180 -1.72 10.37 -4.75
C LEU A 180 -1.91 11.37 -5.89
N ASN A 181 -1.11 11.23 -6.94
CA ASN A 181 -1.12 12.10 -8.12
C ASN A 181 -1.61 11.32 -9.34
N SER A 182 -2.28 12.00 -10.23
CA SER A 182 -2.65 11.45 -11.54
C SER A 182 -1.45 11.49 -12.51
N LYS A 183 -1.53 10.72 -13.58
CA LYS A 183 -0.53 10.75 -14.67
C LYS A 183 -0.29 12.16 -15.25
N TYR A 184 -1.23 13.07 -15.13
CA TYR A 184 -1.10 14.44 -15.63
C TYR A 184 -0.19 15.28 -14.76
N ASP A 185 -0.18 15.03 -13.47
CA ASP A 185 0.67 15.75 -12.53
C ASP A 185 2.16 15.47 -12.76
N TYR A 186 2.51 14.28 -13.29
CA TYR A 186 3.89 13.89 -13.60
C TYR A 186 4.30 14.13 -15.08
N ALA A 187 3.42 14.67 -15.90
CA ALA A 187 3.71 14.84 -17.32
C ALA A 187 4.86 15.83 -17.57
N ALA A 188 4.89 16.95 -16.87
CA ALA A 188 5.98 17.93 -16.95
C ALA A 188 7.30 17.33 -16.48
N LEU A 189 7.33 16.75 -15.27
CA LEU A 189 8.49 16.07 -14.70
C LEU A 189 9.09 15.03 -15.66
N LYS A 190 8.24 14.21 -16.29
CA LYS A 190 8.68 13.21 -17.26
C LYS A 190 9.36 13.84 -18.46
N LEU A 191 8.81 14.95 -19.00
CA LEU A 191 9.40 15.67 -20.11
C LEU A 191 10.75 16.31 -19.73
N GLU A 192 10.86 16.89 -18.55
CA GLU A 192 12.10 17.48 -18.06
C GLU A 192 13.21 16.45 -17.83
N ILE A 193 12.86 15.27 -17.30
CA ILE A 193 13.80 14.14 -17.20
C ILE A 193 14.22 13.67 -18.58
N ALA A 194 13.28 13.52 -19.52
CA ALA A 194 13.55 13.12 -20.90
C ALA A 194 14.50 14.09 -21.60
N ASP A 195 14.31 15.40 -21.40
CA ASP A 195 15.19 16.46 -21.92
C ASP A 195 16.66 16.30 -21.46
N LYS A 196 16.88 15.80 -20.24
CA LYS A 196 18.23 15.51 -19.75
C LYS A 196 18.81 14.24 -20.35
N ILE A 197 17.99 13.20 -20.52
CA ILE A 197 18.45 11.90 -21.07
C ILE A 197 18.97 12.05 -22.50
N ILE A 198 18.37 12.89 -23.35
CA ILE A 198 18.77 13.06 -24.74
C ILE A 198 20.15 13.72 -24.93
N ASN A 199 20.77 14.26 -23.87
CA ASN A 199 22.13 14.81 -23.93
C ASN A 199 23.22 13.74 -24.11
N GLN A 200 22.83 12.45 -24.02
CA GLN A 200 23.68 11.27 -24.19
C GLN A 200 24.73 11.09 -23.08
N TYR A 201 24.88 9.84 -22.64
CA TYR A 201 25.75 9.51 -21.51
C TYR A 201 26.46 8.17 -21.71
N GLU A 202 27.67 8.04 -21.16
CA GLU A 202 28.34 6.75 -21.07
C GLU A 202 27.53 5.76 -20.20
N GLU A 203 26.95 6.24 -19.08
CA GLU A 203 26.08 5.45 -18.24
C GLU A 203 24.99 6.31 -17.62
N ILE A 204 23.74 5.80 -17.61
CA ILE A 204 22.62 6.33 -16.86
C ILE A 204 22.26 5.37 -15.73
N LEU A 205 22.21 5.87 -14.50
CA LEU A 205 21.81 5.13 -13.31
C LEU A 205 20.44 5.61 -12.84
N PHE A 206 19.43 4.76 -12.97
CA PHE A 206 18.13 4.96 -12.33
C PHE A 206 18.13 4.32 -10.95
N THR A 207 17.47 4.96 -10.00
CA THR A 207 17.11 4.29 -8.75
C THR A 207 15.61 4.43 -8.51
N ILE A 208 14.94 3.30 -8.21
CA ILE A 208 13.65 3.32 -7.52
C ILE A 208 14.00 3.45 -6.04
N HIS A 209 13.94 4.68 -5.53
CA HIS A 209 14.59 5.08 -4.27
C HIS A 209 13.66 4.98 -3.05
N GLY A 210 12.73 4.02 -3.07
CA GLY A 210 11.66 3.85 -2.10
C GLY A 210 10.45 4.71 -2.38
N ASP A 211 9.32 4.25 -1.91
CA ASP A 211 8.03 4.93 -1.96
C ASP A 211 7.64 5.40 -3.37
N TYR A 212 7.90 4.52 -4.37
CA TYR A 212 7.48 4.76 -5.73
C TYR A 212 5.96 4.73 -5.85
N PHE A 213 5.31 3.75 -5.20
CA PHE A 213 3.87 3.73 -5.01
C PHE A 213 3.48 4.22 -3.62
N HIS A 214 2.27 4.77 -3.50
CA HIS A 214 1.78 5.31 -2.23
C HIS A 214 1.32 4.19 -1.27
N VAL A 215 0.71 3.12 -1.78
CA VAL A 215 0.15 2.01 -1.00
C VAL A 215 0.76 0.67 -1.37
N ASP A 216 0.91 -0.22 -0.39
CA ASP A 216 1.55 -1.54 -0.57
C ASP A 216 0.58 -2.64 -0.99
N ASN A 217 -0.73 -2.37 -0.98
CA ASN A 217 -1.74 -3.37 -1.30
C ASN A 217 -3.10 -2.76 -1.61
N LEU A 218 -4.02 -3.60 -2.11
CA LEU A 218 -5.41 -3.24 -2.46
C LEU A 218 -6.28 -2.76 -1.27
N LEU A 219 -5.77 -2.80 -0.04
CA LEU A 219 -6.47 -2.30 1.15
C LEU A 219 -6.09 -0.86 1.51
N ASN A 220 -5.30 -0.20 0.67
CA ASN A 220 -4.77 1.15 0.89
C ASN A 220 -4.00 1.26 2.23
N THR A 221 -3.05 0.34 2.43
CA THR A 221 -2.18 0.37 3.60
C THR A 221 -0.70 0.40 3.22
N THR A 222 0.11 0.93 4.12
CA THR A 222 1.58 0.83 4.05
C THR A 222 2.04 -0.59 4.44
N GLU A 223 3.36 -0.87 4.30
CA GLU A 223 4.00 -2.12 4.75
C GLU A 223 3.55 -2.55 6.17
N LYS A 224 3.40 -1.61 7.08
CA LYS A 224 3.01 -1.87 8.48
C LYS A 224 1.51 -1.98 8.71
N GLY A 225 0.72 -1.93 7.66
CA GLY A 225 -0.74 -1.98 7.75
C GLY A 225 -1.39 -0.67 8.20
N THR A 226 -0.66 0.44 8.21
CA THR A 226 -1.23 1.77 8.45
C THR A 226 -2.10 2.15 7.28
N ARG A 227 -3.38 2.40 7.52
CA ARG A 227 -4.30 2.90 6.49
C ARG A 227 -3.97 4.36 6.19
N ILE A 228 -3.82 4.65 4.91
CA ILE A 228 -3.48 5.97 4.38
C ILE A 228 -4.54 6.41 3.36
N ASP A 229 -4.27 7.47 2.63
CA ASP A 229 -5.20 8.01 1.64
C ASP A 229 -5.68 6.92 0.67
N GLU A 230 -6.96 6.98 0.30
CA GLU A 230 -7.57 6.01 -0.61
C GLU A 230 -7.13 6.32 -2.04
N VAL A 231 -6.54 5.35 -2.72
CA VAL A 231 -6.06 5.46 -4.09
C VAL A 231 -6.63 4.35 -4.97
N ASP A 232 -6.75 4.62 -6.25
CA ASP A 232 -7.01 3.59 -7.26
C ASP A 232 -5.71 2.84 -7.53
N PHE A 233 -5.59 1.63 -6.97
CA PHE A 233 -4.40 0.82 -7.04
C PHE A 233 -4.04 0.42 -8.48
N ASP A 234 -5.05 0.06 -9.30
CA ASP A 234 -4.84 -0.35 -10.70
C ASP A 234 -4.34 0.83 -11.52
N ALA A 235 -5.00 1.98 -11.43
CA ALA A 235 -4.55 3.21 -12.09
C ALA A 235 -3.14 3.63 -11.62
N SER A 236 -2.80 3.44 -10.34
CA SER A 236 -1.48 3.76 -9.81
C SER A 236 -0.37 2.95 -10.49
N ILE A 237 -0.58 1.64 -10.67
CA ILE A 237 0.36 0.75 -11.35
C ILE A 237 0.53 1.14 -12.82
N GLU A 238 -0.57 1.41 -13.53
CA GLU A 238 -0.54 1.86 -14.92
C GLU A 238 0.19 3.20 -15.06
N ASP A 239 -0.06 4.16 -14.17
CA ASP A 239 0.62 5.45 -14.17
C ASP A 239 2.13 5.31 -13.90
N GLY A 240 2.52 4.41 -12.99
CA GLY A 240 3.92 4.08 -12.73
C GLY A 240 4.64 3.54 -13.99
N PHE A 241 4.01 2.62 -14.72
CA PHE A 241 4.54 2.13 -16.01
C PHE A 241 4.58 3.21 -17.08
N ASN A 242 3.51 3.98 -17.24
CA ASN A 242 3.42 5.06 -18.22
C ASN A 242 4.44 6.17 -17.97
N PHE A 243 4.92 6.32 -16.76
CA PHE A 243 5.99 7.25 -16.43
C PHE A 243 7.36 6.70 -16.82
N ILE A 244 7.71 5.49 -16.33
CA ILE A 244 9.09 5.00 -16.39
C ILE A 244 9.47 4.34 -17.73
N LEU A 245 8.53 3.63 -18.40
CA LEU A 245 8.89 2.89 -19.62
C LEU A 245 9.44 3.78 -20.73
N PRO A 246 8.83 4.95 -21.06
CA PRO A 246 9.41 5.85 -22.07
C PRO A 246 10.78 6.40 -21.68
N LEU A 247 11.05 6.62 -20.38
CA LEU A 247 12.34 7.10 -19.90
C LEU A 247 13.42 6.03 -20.00
N LEU A 248 13.10 4.76 -19.73
CA LEU A 248 14.02 3.65 -19.89
C LEU A 248 14.32 3.34 -21.36
N ASP A 249 13.29 3.43 -22.24
CA ASP A 249 13.48 3.32 -23.69
C ASP A 249 14.45 4.39 -24.17
N LEU A 250 14.17 5.65 -23.83
CA LEU A 250 14.99 6.80 -24.22
C LEU A 250 16.43 6.71 -23.67
N ALA A 251 16.60 6.19 -22.44
CA ALA A 251 17.91 5.98 -21.85
C ALA A 251 18.73 4.94 -22.61
N LEU A 252 18.10 3.84 -23.06
CA LEU A 252 18.75 2.82 -23.88
C LEU A 252 19.11 3.34 -25.27
N GLU A 253 18.34 4.25 -25.84
CA GLU A 253 18.63 4.91 -27.13
C GLU A 253 19.79 5.90 -27.01
N ASN A 254 20.02 6.50 -25.83
CA ASN A 254 20.92 7.63 -25.65
C ASN A 254 22.08 7.35 -24.66
N SER A 255 22.32 6.09 -24.25
CA SER A 255 23.47 5.75 -23.43
C SER A 255 24.02 4.36 -23.70
N ARG A 256 25.35 4.17 -23.48
CA ARG A 256 25.99 2.87 -23.66
C ARG A 256 25.58 1.87 -22.60
N LYS A 257 25.21 2.36 -21.41
CA LYS A 257 24.88 1.50 -20.30
C LYS A 257 23.77 2.12 -19.45
N VAL A 258 22.73 1.34 -19.18
CA VAL A 258 21.67 1.67 -18.23
C VAL A 258 21.70 0.70 -17.07
N THR A 259 21.69 1.25 -15.86
CA THR A 259 21.60 0.48 -14.62
C THR A 259 20.36 0.93 -13.85
N LEU A 260 19.60 0.00 -13.28
CA LEU A 260 18.48 0.31 -12.38
C LEU A 260 18.69 -0.40 -11.04
N VAL A 261 18.67 0.38 -9.96
CA VAL A 261 18.81 -0.10 -8.59
C VAL A 261 17.50 0.11 -7.86
N TYR A 262 17.00 -0.93 -7.23
CA TYR A 262 15.86 -0.85 -6.33
C TYR A 262 16.33 -0.67 -4.89
N LEU A 263 15.75 0.31 -4.20
CA LEU A 263 15.94 0.55 -2.78
C LEU A 263 14.59 0.51 -2.09
N LYS A 264 14.52 -0.19 -0.96
CA LYS A 264 13.30 -0.36 -0.19
C LYS A 264 12.90 0.94 0.53
N GLY A 265 11.64 1.35 0.38
CA GLY A 265 10.98 2.41 1.15
C GLY A 265 10.16 1.88 2.32
N ASN A 266 9.27 2.72 2.85
CA ASN A 266 8.40 2.37 3.98
C ASN A 266 6.88 2.37 3.63
N HIS A 267 6.49 2.92 2.47
CA HIS A 267 5.09 2.91 2.02
C HIS A 267 4.73 1.62 1.31
N ALA A 268 5.36 1.33 0.19
CA ALA A 268 4.98 0.28 -0.74
C ALA A 268 6.12 -0.69 -1.14
N PRO A 269 6.94 -1.20 -0.21
CA PRO A 269 8.12 -1.99 -0.58
C PRO A 269 7.79 -3.28 -1.33
N SER A 270 6.64 -3.91 -1.06
CA SER A 270 6.24 -5.14 -1.75
C SER A 270 5.76 -4.84 -3.16
N THR A 271 4.92 -3.82 -3.34
CA THR A 271 4.44 -3.37 -4.64
C THR A 271 5.59 -2.85 -5.49
N ASP A 272 6.46 -2.00 -4.96
CA ASP A 272 7.66 -1.51 -5.61
C ASP A 272 8.55 -2.66 -6.09
N PHE A 273 8.76 -3.68 -5.24
CA PHE A 273 9.58 -4.83 -5.58
C PHE A 273 9.01 -5.66 -6.73
N VAL A 274 7.71 -5.95 -6.72
CA VAL A 274 7.04 -6.67 -7.81
C VAL A 274 7.09 -5.85 -9.11
N PHE A 275 6.89 -4.55 -9.02
CA PHE A 275 6.99 -3.63 -10.15
C PHE A 275 8.38 -3.66 -10.81
N VAL A 276 9.46 -3.54 -10.03
CA VAL A 276 10.81 -3.59 -10.59
C VAL A 276 11.18 -4.99 -11.12
N LYS A 277 10.58 -6.06 -10.59
CA LYS A 277 10.67 -7.41 -11.17
C LYS A 277 10.01 -7.49 -12.55
N ALA A 278 8.89 -6.80 -12.76
CA ALA A 278 8.26 -6.69 -14.07
C ALA A 278 9.14 -5.93 -15.05
N LEU A 279 9.73 -4.79 -14.62
CA LEU A 279 10.71 -4.06 -15.43
C LEU A 279 11.91 -4.92 -15.83
N GLN A 280 12.44 -5.75 -14.92
CA GLN A 280 13.55 -6.67 -15.22
C GLN A 280 13.18 -7.69 -16.32
N ARG A 281 11.92 -8.13 -16.40
CA ARG A 281 11.44 -9.02 -17.46
C ARG A 281 11.26 -8.32 -18.80
N LEU A 282 10.88 -7.03 -18.77
CA LEU A 282 10.71 -6.22 -19.98
C LEU A 282 12.04 -5.79 -20.60
N TYR A 283 13.09 -5.58 -19.80
CA TYR A 283 14.36 -5.01 -20.23
C TYR A 283 15.54 -5.95 -19.92
N THR A 284 15.96 -6.73 -20.89
CA THR A 284 17.15 -7.60 -20.76
C THR A 284 18.47 -6.84 -20.95
N GLN A 285 18.41 -5.60 -21.48
CA GLN A 285 19.57 -4.75 -21.79
C GLN A 285 19.97 -3.88 -20.58
N ILE A 286 19.09 -3.72 -19.60
CA ILE A 286 19.35 -2.95 -18.39
C ILE A 286 20.00 -3.85 -17.34
N LYS A 287 21.02 -3.36 -16.67
CA LYS A 287 21.58 -4.02 -15.50
C LYS A 287 20.73 -3.71 -14.26
N PHE A 288 20.20 -4.74 -13.61
CA PHE A 288 19.38 -4.60 -12.42
C PHE A 288 20.11 -5.02 -11.14
N ASP A 289 19.99 -4.21 -10.06
CA ASP A 289 20.24 -4.62 -8.68
C ASP A 289 18.92 -4.56 -7.91
N LEU A 290 18.29 -5.71 -7.73
CA LEU A 290 16.99 -5.90 -7.11
C LEU A 290 17.05 -6.60 -5.75
N LYS A 291 18.21 -6.60 -5.06
CA LYS A 291 18.25 -7.11 -3.69
C LYS A 291 17.34 -6.27 -2.80
N PHE A 292 16.59 -6.95 -1.95
CA PHE A 292 15.64 -6.29 -1.02
C PHE A 292 16.38 -5.82 0.24
N ASP A 293 17.16 -4.73 0.11
CA ASP A 293 18.05 -4.22 1.13
C ASP A 293 17.72 -2.76 1.49
N GLU A 294 18.00 -2.37 2.73
CA GLU A 294 17.85 -0.99 3.25
C GLU A 294 19.00 -0.05 2.80
N TYR A 295 20.13 -0.62 2.45
CA TYR A 295 21.34 0.10 2.06
C TYR A 295 21.86 -0.45 0.74
N LYS A 296 22.21 0.44 -0.17
CA LYS A 296 22.76 0.07 -1.46
C LYS A 296 24.02 0.85 -1.77
N HIS A 297 24.83 0.24 -2.62
CA HIS A 297 25.94 0.88 -3.30
C HIS A 297 25.83 0.60 -4.80
N ALA A 298 25.97 1.64 -5.60
CA ALA A 298 26.10 1.54 -7.05
C ALA A 298 27.34 2.30 -7.52
N ARG A 299 27.97 1.78 -8.58
CA ARG A 299 28.99 2.52 -9.33
C ARG A 299 28.32 3.23 -10.47
N LEU A 300 28.63 4.51 -10.64
CA LEU A 300 28.27 5.32 -11.81
C LEU A 300 29.56 5.89 -12.40
N GLY A 301 30.09 5.20 -13.42
CA GLY A 301 31.45 5.45 -13.88
C GLY A 301 32.46 5.31 -12.74
N PRO A 302 33.32 6.33 -12.49
CA PRO A 302 34.30 6.33 -11.39
C PRO A 302 33.70 6.67 -10.01
N HIS A 303 32.42 7.09 -9.95
CA HIS A 303 31.79 7.57 -8.74
C HIS A 303 31.12 6.45 -7.95
N SER A 304 31.15 6.54 -6.62
CA SER A 304 30.39 5.67 -5.72
C SER A 304 29.14 6.40 -5.24
N ILE A 305 27.99 5.80 -5.52
CA ILE A 305 26.69 6.27 -5.11
C ILE A 305 26.17 5.31 -4.03
N PHE A 306 26.06 5.83 -2.79
CA PHE A 306 25.46 5.11 -1.67
C PHE A 306 24.01 5.55 -1.54
N LEU A 307 23.11 4.61 -1.24
CA LEU A 307 21.68 4.83 -1.25
C LEU A 307 21.07 4.32 0.06
N HIS A 308 20.19 5.11 0.62
CA HIS A 308 19.34 4.76 1.77
C HIS A 308 18.07 5.59 1.70
N HIS A 309 16.88 5.00 1.94
CA HIS A 309 15.64 5.75 1.81
C HIS A 309 15.55 6.94 2.79
N GLY A 310 15.96 6.79 4.02
CA GLY A 310 15.93 7.87 5.04
C GLY A 310 15.08 7.53 6.27
N ASP A 311 14.18 6.59 6.17
CA ASP A 311 13.20 6.25 7.20
C ASP A 311 13.80 5.61 8.47
N LYS A 312 14.87 4.81 8.35
CA LYS A 312 15.49 4.09 9.49
C LYS A 312 16.53 4.93 10.24
N ILE A 313 17.35 5.69 9.52
CA ILE A 313 18.37 6.54 10.12
C ILE A 313 18.20 7.98 9.63
N LYS A 314 17.65 8.84 10.50
CA LYS A 314 17.34 10.24 10.21
C LYS A 314 18.53 11.17 10.37
N ASN A 315 19.52 10.79 11.20
CA ASN A 315 20.74 11.59 11.43
C ASN A 315 21.77 11.29 10.35
N PRO A 316 22.18 12.27 9.51
CA PRO A 316 23.09 12.05 8.40
C PRO A 316 24.51 11.67 8.82
N GLU A 317 25.01 12.14 9.99
CA GLU A 317 26.33 11.76 10.51
C GLU A 317 26.33 10.28 10.91
N ARG A 318 25.27 9.82 11.58
CA ARG A 318 25.10 8.41 11.92
C ARG A 318 25.02 7.55 10.66
N LEU A 319 24.26 8.00 9.65
CA LEU A 319 24.12 7.29 8.38
C LEU A 319 25.47 7.21 7.65
N HIS A 320 26.25 8.30 7.61
CA HIS A 320 27.60 8.32 7.07
C HIS A 320 28.49 7.23 7.71
N GLN A 321 28.50 7.13 9.05
CA GLN A 321 29.28 6.11 9.78
C GLN A 321 28.84 4.67 9.40
N VAL A 322 27.53 4.43 9.29
CA VAL A 322 26.98 3.14 8.92
C VAL A 322 27.37 2.76 7.49
N ILE A 323 27.25 3.70 6.53
CA ILE A 323 27.62 3.49 5.12
C ILE A 323 29.11 3.16 5.01
N THR A 324 29.97 3.92 5.67
CA THR A 324 31.44 3.68 5.66
C THR A 324 31.79 2.29 6.20
N ALA A 325 31.11 1.85 7.27
CA ALA A 325 31.35 0.53 7.86
C ALA A 325 30.82 -0.60 6.98
N LYS A 326 29.59 -0.49 6.44
CA LYS A 326 28.95 -1.52 5.62
C LYS A 326 29.63 -1.71 4.27
N PHE A 327 30.10 -0.63 3.66
CA PHE A 327 30.70 -0.62 2.32
C PHE A 327 32.17 -0.19 2.38
N SER A 328 32.91 -0.70 3.37
CA SER A 328 34.30 -0.29 3.61
C SER A 328 35.23 -0.56 2.42
N LYS A 329 34.99 -1.62 1.67
CA LYS A 329 35.73 -1.95 0.45
C LYS A 329 35.43 -0.92 -0.64
N GLU A 330 34.17 -0.73 -1.00
CA GLU A 330 33.71 0.19 -2.03
C GLU A 330 34.08 1.65 -1.66
N TRP A 331 34.04 1.95 -0.37
CA TRP A 331 34.50 3.23 0.17
C TRP A 331 35.99 3.46 -0.10
N GLY A 332 36.83 2.46 0.18
CA GLY A 332 38.28 2.53 -0.02
C GLY A 332 38.69 2.61 -1.49
N GLU A 333 37.93 1.97 -2.38
CA GLU A 333 38.20 1.92 -3.81
C GLU A 333 37.72 3.16 -4.59
N SER A 334 36.95 4.06 -3.96
CA SER A 334 36.35 5.19 -4.65
C SER A 334 37.04 6.52 -4.29
N GLN A 335 37.15 7.39 -5.29
CA GLN A 335 37.73 8.75 -5.11
C GLN A 335 36.63 9.77 -4.80
N SER A 336 35.44 9.65 -5.37
CA SER A 336 34.31 10.53 -5.12
C SER A 336 33.09 9.72 -4.67
N ARG A 337 32.43 10.19 -3.63
CA ARG A 337 31.37 9.49 -2.92
C ARG A 337 30.19 10.40 -2.67
N TYR A 338 29.02 9.88 -3.01
CA TYR A 338 27.75 10.58 -2.83
C TYR A 338 26.78 9.65 -2.08
N LEU A 339 26.07 10.19 -1.11
CA LEU A 339 25.00 9.50 -0.40
C LEU A 339 23.69 10.19 -0.74
N ILE A 340 22.72 9.43 -1.24
CA ILE A 340 21.42 9.93 -1.62
C ILE A 340 20.38 9.34 -0.68
N THR A 341 19.47 10.19 -0.17
CA THR A 341 18.34 9.80 0.66
C THR A 341 17.06 10.50 0.21
N GLY A 342 15.89 9.91 0.51
CA GLY A 342 14.56 10.48 0.31
C GLY A 342 13.81 10.66 1.62
N HIS A 343 12.52 10.24 1.65
CA HIS A 343 11.62 10.12 2.80
C HIS A 343 11.10 11.43 3.40
N PHE A 344 11.90 12.47 3.45
CA PHE A 344 11.52 13.72 4.14
C PHE A 344 10.89 14.75 3.20
N HIS A 345 10.80 14.47 1.90
CA HIS A 345 10.16 15.28 0.86
C HIS A 345 10.68 16.72 0.72
N HIS A 346 11.84 17.04 1.32
CA HIS A 346 12.45 18.36 1.18
C HIS A 346 13.96 18.25 1.00
N GLU A 347 14.53 19.20 0.24
CA GLU A 347 15.95 19.23 -0.06
C GLU A 347 16.81 19.53 1.17
N LYS A 348 17.90 18.76 1.30
CA LYS A 348 19.05 19.10 2.14
C LYS A 348 20.33 18.60 1.50
N SER A 349 21.43 19.30 1.76
CA SER A 349 22.76 18.81 1.41
C SER A 349 23.77 19.11 2.50
N LEU A 350 24.70 18.15 2.70
CA LEU A 350 25.82 18.29 3.64
C LEU A 350 27.07 17.65 3.06
N SER A 351 28.21 18.28 3.27
CA SER A 351 29.51 17.72 2.94
C SER A 351 30.20 17.20 4.21
N PHE A 352 30.55 15.92 4.18
CA PHE A 352 31.38 15.26 5.17
C PHE A 352 32.80 15.04 4.62
N ALA A 353 33.72 14.64 5.49
CA ALA A 353 35.03 14.22 5.05
C ALA A 353 34.94 13.03 4.09
N GLY A 354 35.15 13.28 2.80
CA GLY A 354 35.15 12.27 1.74
C GLY A 354 33.78 11.79 1.24
N LEU A 355 32.69 12.47 1.59
CA LEU A 355 31.32 12.17 1.13
C LEU A 355 30.50 13.45 1.02
N THR A 356 29.68 13.56 -0.02
CA THR A 356 28.60 14.55 -0.07
C THR A 356 27.25 13.83 0.04
N TRP A 357 26.42 14.27 0.98
CA TRP A 357 25.07 13.77 1.19
C TRP A 357 24.03 14.70 0.58
N TYR A 358 23.02 14.10 -0.05
CA TYR A 358 21.83 14.78 -0.56
C TYR A 358 20.57 14.08 -0.04
N GLN A 359 19.65 14.84 0.49
CA GLN A 359 18.27 14.46 0.73
C GLN A 359 17.43 15.03 -0.39
N LEU A 360 16.61 14.18 -0.99
CA LEU A 360 15.82 14.51 -2.17
C LEU A 360 14.48 15.15 -1.79
N GLN A 361 13.96 15.98 -2.68
CA GLN A 361 12.57 16.41 -2.70
C GLN A 361 11.67 15.27 -3.15
N SER A 362 10.35 15.43 -2.98
CA SER A 362 9.32 14.58 -3.57
C SER A 362 8.55 15.36 -4.64
N PRO A 363 8.23 14.77 -5.77
CA PRO A 363 7.38 15.39 -6.79
C PRO A 363 5.91 15.18 -6.48
N SER A 364 5.56 14.40 -5.44
CA SER A 364 4.18 14.12 -5.08
C SER A 364 3.50 15.34 -4.46
N LYS A 365 2.19 15.44 -4.65
CA LYS A 365 1.36 16.34 -3.85
C LYS A 365 1.42 15.94 -2.38
N PRO A 366 1.29 16.91 -1.47
CA PRO A 366 1.20 16.60 -0.04
C PRO A 366 0.03 15.64 0.24
N SER A 367 0.29 14.64 1.05
CA SER A 367 -0.74 13.76 1.59
C SER A 367 -1.55 14.47 2.69
N SER A 368 -2.63 13.86 3.14
CA SER A 368 -3.39 14.34 4.30
C SER A 368 -2.51 14.40 5.57
N TYR A 369 -1.53 13.51 5.68
CA TYR A 369 -0.54 13.53 6.75
C TYR A 369 0.38 14.75 6.64
N ASP A 370 0.94 15.03 5.46
CA ASP A 370 1.85 16.17 5.25
C ASP A 370 1.16 17.49 5.58
N SER A 371 -0.08 17.67 5.13
CA SER A 371 -0.87 18.87 5.44
C SER A 371 -1.17 19.02 6.93
N THR A 372 -1.40 17.93 7.64
CA THR A 372 -1.65 17.95 9.08
C THR A 372 -0.44 18.42 9.88
N TYR A 373 0.77 18.07 9.44
CA TYR A 373 2.02 18.36 10.14
C TYR A 373 2.80 19.53 9.53
N GLY A 374 2.24 20.22 8.53
CA GLY A 374 2.86 21.41 7.92
C GLY A 374 4.05 21.10 7.02
N TYR A 375 4.11 19.91 6.42
CA TYR A 375 5.13 19.52 5.44
C TYR A 375 4.72 19.87 4.00
N ASP A 376 3.55 20.47 3.80
CA ASP A 376 2.94 20.80 2.52
C ASP A 376 3.44 22.11 1.89
N ILE A 377 4.38 22.81 2.52
CA ILE A 377 5.00 24.07 2.06
C ILE A 377 6.36 23.89 1.38
N SER A 378 6.86 22.66 1.22
CA SER A 378 8.10 22.38 0.52
C SER A 378 7.92 22.47 -1.00
N GLU A 379 8.92 22.92 -1.74
CA GLU A 379 8.93 22.86 -3.20
C GLU A 379 8.87 21.39 -3.65
N SER A 380 7.98 21.11 -4.61
CA SER A 380 7.80 19.79 -5.21
C SER A 380 8.74 19.64 -6.40
N GLY A 381 9.39 18.47 -6.56
CA GLY A 381 10.25 18.20 -7.69
C GLY A 381 11.18 17.01 -7.47
N GLN A 382 12.03 16.74 -8.46
CA GLN A 382 13.10 15.75 -8.37
C GLN A 382 14.46 16.38 -8.63
N MET A 383 15.52 15.72 -8.12
CA MET A 383 16.89 16.14 -8.34
C MET A 383 17.61 15.13 -9.21
N LEU A 384 18.13 15.55 -10.36
CA LEU A 384 19.01 14.75 -11.19
C LEU A 384 20.45 15.21 -11.00
N PHE A 385 21.39 14.27 -11.09
CA PHE A 385 22.82 14.57 -10.89
C PHE A 385 23.62 14.17 -12.12
N GLU A 386 24.33 15.13 -12.69
CA GLU A 386 25.22 14.90 -13.81
C GLU A 386 26.67 14.89 -13.33
N PHE A 387 27.46 14.01 -13.94
CA PHE A 387 28.87 13.83 -13.60
C PHE A 387 29.72 13.74 -14.86
N THR A 388 30.90 14.36 -14.78
CA THR A 388 32.03 13.99 -15.64
C THR A 388 32.83 12.88 -14.98
N LYS A 389 33.85 12.34 -15.61
CA LYS A 389 34.74 11.35 -14.96
C LYS A 389 35.48 11.86 -13.71
N TYR A 390 35.51 13.16 -13.47
CA TYR A 390 36.26 13.76 -12.39
C TYR A 390 35.40 14.23 -11.22
N LYS A 391 34.18 14.70 -11.49
CA LYS A 391 33.32 15.34 -10.48
C LYS A 391 31.87 15.39 -10.92
N ARG A 392 30.97 15.65 -9.98
CA ARG A 392 29.61 16.10 -10.30
C ARG A 392 29.71 17.45 -11.01
N SER A 393 29.13 17.56 -12.21
CA SER A 393 29.10 18.76 -13.07
C SER A 393 27.88 19.62 -12.76
N ALA A 394 26.71 18.99 -12.61
CA ALA A 394 25.46 19.70 -12.36
C ALA A 394 24.51 18.97 -11.39
N ILE A 395 23.55 19.71 -10.87
CA ILE A 395 22.32 19.23 -10.26
C ILE A 395 21.18 19.92 -11.00
N TYR A 396 20.25 19.15 -11.53
CA TYR A 396 19.04 19.65 -12.16
C TYR A 396 17.88 19.48 -11.22
N PHE A 397 17.14 20.53 -10.98
CA PHE A 397 15.85 20.51 -10.30
C PHE A 397 14.78 20.47 -11.38
N VAL A 398 13.98 19.39 -11.38
CA VAL A 398 12.97 19.10 -12.39
C VAL A 398 11.62 18.81 -11.78
#